data_b3b1091eb17336930bacecaab0b64e6e
#
_entry.id   b3b1091eb17336930bacecaab0b64e6e
#
_cell.length_a   1.000
_cell.length_b   1.000
_cell.length_c   1.000
_cell.angle_alpha   90.00
_cell.angle_beta   90.00
_cell.angle_gamma   90.00
#
_symmetry.space_group_name_H-M   'P 1'
#
loop_
_entity.id
_entity.type
_entity.pdbx_description
1 polymer ?
#
loop_
_entity_poly.entity_id
_entity_poly.type
_entity_poly.pdbx_seq_one_letter_code
_entity_poly.pdbx_strand_id
1 'polypeptide(L)'
;MSERTLVLIKPDGVARGLIGEVVTRIERKGFQFAALELRTVSIEIAQEHYGEHKDKPFFKDLVDFITGGPLVAAVIEGPDAISQWRTMMGATNPVAATPGTIRGDLAVEMQNNVTHGSDSPESAAREIALFFPNLSA
;
A
#
# COMPACT_ATOMS: atom_id res chain seq x y z
N MET A 1 10.36 4.02 19.05
CA MET A 1 11.28 4.09 17.93
C MET A 1 10.52 4.24 16.63
N SER A 2 10.95 5.19 15.81
CA SER A 2 10.25 5.45 14.56
C SER A 2 10.59 4.41 13.50
N GLU A 3 9.59 4.02 12.73
CA GLU A 3 9.70 3.03 11.68
C GLU A 3 8.95 3.56 10.47
N ARG A 4 9.36 3.16 9.27
CA ARG A 4 8.71 3.56 8.03
C ARG A 4 8.12 2.36 7.30
N THR A 5 7.00 2.58 6.61
CA THR A 5 6.42 1.56 5.74
C THR A 5 5.93 2.21 4.45
N LEU A 6 5.97 1.45 3.36
CA LEU A 6 5.38 1.90 2.11
C LEU A 6 3.88 1.67 2.16
N VAL A 7 3.11 2.68 1.83
CA VAL A 7 1.66 2.61 1.70
C VAL A 7 1.30 2.87 0.26
N LEU A 8 0.46 2.03 -0.32
CA LEU A 8 -0.16 2.33 -1.60
C LEU A 8 -1.66 2.41 -1.41
N ILE A 9 -2.27 3.40 -2.05
CA ILE A 9 -3.71 3.37 -2.31
C ILE A 9 -3.80 2.94 -3.76
N LYS A 10 -4.23 1.71 -3.99
CA LYS A 10 -4.17 1.10 -5.30
C LYS A 10 -5.15 1.74 -6.29
N PRO A 11 -5.02 1.48 -7.59
CA PRO A 11 -5.89 2.12 -8.57
C PRO A 11 -7.38 1.94 -8.30
N ASP A 12 -7.80 0.81 -7.73
CA ASP A 12 -9.21 0.62 -7.37
C ASP A 12 -9.67 1.60 -6.29
N GLY A 13 -8.82 1.85 -5.29
CA GLY A 13 -9.15 2.83 -4.25
C GLY A 13 -9.19 4.26 -4.79
N VAL A 14 -8.25 4.60 -5.67
CA VAL A 14 -8.23 5.92 -6.30
C VAL A 14 -9.47 6.12 -7.16
N ALA A 15 -9.81 5.13 -8.00
CA ALA A 15 -10.96 5.21 -8.88
C ALA A 15 -12.28 5.37 -8.10
N ARG A 16 -12.34 4.81 -6.89
CA ARG A 16 -13.54 4.92 -6.03
C ARG A 16 -13.58 6.17 -5.18
N GLY A 17 -12.56 7.05 -5.29
CA GLY A 17 -12.52 8.29 -4.52
C GLY A 17 -12.17 8.10 -3.05
N LEU A 18 -11.36 7.09 -2.73
CA LEU A 18 -11.05 6.75 -1.34
C LEU A 18 -9.73 7.34 -0.83
N ILE A 19 -9.05 8.18 -1.62
CA ILE A 19 -7.79 8.79 -1.19
C ILE A 19 -7.97 9.53 0.13
N GLY A 20 -8.96 10.40 0.20
CA GLY A 20 -9.20 11.22 1.41
C GLY A 20 -9.53 10.37 2.62
N GLU A 21 -10.30 9.32 2.45
CA GLU A 21 -10.66 8.43 3.55
C GLU A 21 -9.42 7.75 4.14
N VAL A 22 -8.57 7.21 3.29
CA VAL A 22 -7.36 6.50 3.73
C VAL A 22 -6.37 7.47 4.37
N VAL A 23 -6.14 8.62 3.74
CA VAL A 23 -5.23 9.64 4.28
C VAL A 23 -5.73 10.13 5.65
N THR A 24 -7.03 10.35 5.78
CA THR A 24 -7.63 10.78 7.05
C THR A 24 -7.38 9.76 8.15
N ARG A 25 -7.55 8.48 7.86
CA ARG A 25 -7.32 7.43 8.86
C ARG A 25 -5.87 7.39 9.31
N ILE A 26 -4.92 7.59 8.38
CA ILE A 26 -3.49 7.63 8.71
C ILE A 26 -3.18 8.81 9.62
N GLU A 27 -3.68 10.00 9.26
CA GLU A 27 -3.42 11.21 10.05
C GLU A 27 -4.07 11.14 11.43
N ARG A 28 -5.29 10.65 11.50
CA ARG A 28 -6.00 10.51 12.78
C ARG A 28 -5.31 9.53 13.71
N LYS A 29 -4.72 8.48 13.17
CA LYS A 29 -3.96 7.51 13.96
C LYS A 29 -2.71 8.14 14.57
N GLY A 30 -2.18 9.19 13.94
CA GLY A 30 -1.00 9.90 14.45
C GLY A 30 0.27 9.64 13.68
N PHE A 31 0.21 8.92 12.56
CA PHE A 31 1.36 8.74 11.70
C PHE A 31 1.64 9.99 10.88
N GLN A 32 2.91 10.20 10.54
CA GLN A 32 3.31 11.31 9.69
C GLN A 32 3.69 10.80 8.30
N PHE A 33 3.43 11.63 7.30
CA PHE A 33 3.84 11.32 5.93
C PHE A 33 5.27 11.83 5.71
N ALA A 34 6.18 10.91 5.35
CA ALA A 34 7.51 11.27 4.88
C ALA A 34 7.50 11.52 3.38
N ALA A 35 6.57 10.90 2.65
CA ALA A 35 6.36 11.12 1.22
C ALA A 35 4.90 10.83 0.88
N LEU A 36 4.37 11.54 -0.11
CA LEU A 36 2.99 11.36 -0.56
C LEU A 36 2.88 11.83 -2.00
N GLU A 37 2.50 10.93 -2.91
CA GLU A 37 2.49 11.25 -4.33
C GLU A 37 1.40 10.46 -5.07
N LEU A 38 0.68 11.16 -5.94
CA LEU A 38 -0.22 10.52 -6.90
C LEU A 38 0.58 10.28 -8.18
N ARG A 39 0.65 9.03 -8.63
CA ARG A 39 1.43 8.69 -9.82
C ARG A 39 0.86 7.46 -10.55
N THR A 40 1.25 7.30 -11.80
CA THR A 40 1.04 6.06 -12.54
C THR A 40 2.36 5.28 -12.50
N VAL A 41 2.29 4.02 -12.06
CA VAL A 41 3.48 3.19 -11.88
C VAL A 41 3.88 2.58 -13.23
N SER A 42 5.19 2.60 -13.53
CA SER A 42 5.72 1.97 -14.72
C SER A 42 5.67 0.44 -14.60
N ILE A 43 5.64 -0.25 -15.75
CA ILE A 43 5.66 -1.71 -15.77
C ILE A 43 6.91 -2.24 -15.06
N GLU A 44 8.06 -1.57 -15.25
CA GLU A 44 9.32 -1.98 -14.63
C GLU A 44 9.25 -1.91 -13.11
N ILE A 45 8.71 -0.83 -12.56
CA ILE A 45 8.55 -0.71 -11.11
C ILE A 45 7.56 -1.76 -10.59
N ALA A 46 6.46 -1.98 -11.31
CA ALA A 46 5.47 -2.98 -10.90
C ALA A 46 6.06 -4.38 -10.88
N GLN A 47 6.85 -4.74 -11.90
CA GLN A 47 7.49 -6.04 -11.97
C GLN A 47 8.50 -6.23 -10.84
N GLU A 48 9.26 -5.19 -10.51
CA GLU A 48 10.21 -5.24 -9.41
C GLU A 48 9.48 -5.36 -8.07
N HIS A 49 8.41 -4.60 -7.89
CA HIS A 49 7.62 -4.63 -6.66
C HIS A 49 7.05 -6.03 -6.38
N TYR A 50 6.56 -6.71 -7.41
CA TYR A 50 6.04 -8.06 -7.29
C TYR A 50 7.06 -9.14 -7.64
N GLY A 51 8.36 -8.81 -7.63
CA GLY A 51 9.43 -9.70 -8.12
C GLY A 51 9.47 -11.07 -7.46
N GLU A 52 9.11 -11.18 -6.18
CA GLU A 52 9.05 -12.46 -5.49
C GLU A 52 7.95 -13.38 -6.02
N HIS A 53 7.00 -12.83 -6.79
CA HIS A 53 5.91 -13.58 -7.39
C HIS A 53 6.08 -13.82 -8.88
N LYS A 54 7.24 -13.47 -9.46
CA LYS A 54 7.43 -13.48 -10.91
C LYS A 54 7.17 -14.84 -11.58
N ASP A 55 7.34 -15.92 -10.83
CA ASP A 55 7.11 -17.27 -11.36
C ASP A 55 5.71 -17.81 -11.05
N LYS A 56 4.86 -16.98 -10.46
CA LYS A 56 3.49 -17.36 -10.11
C LYS A 56 2.54 -17.07 -11.27
N PRO A 57 1.50 -17.89 -11.46
CA PRO A 57 0.56 -17.66 -12.57
C PRO A 57 -0.20 -16.34 -12.46
N PHE A 58 -0.35 -15.77 -11.27
CA PHE A 58 -1.06 -14.50 -11.07
C PHE A 58 -0.15 -13.26 -11.19
N PHE A 59 1.14 -13.43 -11.48
CA PHE A 59 2.08 -12.31 -11.55
C PHE A 59 1.64 -11.25 -12.58
N LYS A 60 1.27 -11.69 -13.79
CA LYS A 60 0.85 -10.76 -14.83
C LYS A 60 -0.38 -9.97 -14.40
N ASP A 61 -1.33 -10.61 -13.73
CA ASP A 61 -2.55 -9.94 -13.26
C ASP A 61 -2.23 -8.89 -12.22
N LEU A 62 -1.28 -9.16 -11.30
CA LEU A 62 -0.85 -8.17 -10.31
C LEU A 62 -0.23 -6.95 -10.99
N VAL A 63 0.65 -7.16 -11.96
CA VAL A 63 1.31 -6.08 -12.68
C VAL A 63 0.29 -5.28 -13.48
N ASP A 64 -0.60 -5.95 -14.21
CA ASP A 64 -1.64 -5.28 -15.00
C ASP A 64 -2.56 -4.45 -14.11
N PHE A 65 -2.93 -4.99 -12.94
CA PHE A 65 -3.81 -4.29 -12.02
C PHE A 65 -3.18 -3.00 -11.49
N ILE A 66 -1.94 -3.08 -11.01
CA ILE A 66 -1.30 -1.93 -10.37
C ILE A 66 -0.89 -0.85 -11.37
N THR A 67 -0.70 -1.22 -12.64
CA THR A 67 -0.37 -0.27 -13.70
C THR A 67 -1.59 0.23 -14.46
N GLY A 68 -2.78 -0.26 -14.12
CA GLY A 68 -4.02 0.04 -14.84
C GLY A 68 -4.61 1.42 -14.62
N GLY A 69 -4.05 2.21 -13.72
CA GLY A 69 -4.50 3.58 -13.45
C GLY A 69 -3.63 4.23 -12.40
N PRO A 70 -3.87 5.50 -12.09
CA PRO A 70 -3.08 6.19 -11.07
C PRO A 70 -3.30 5.58 -9.69
N LEU A 71 -2.24 5.60 -8.89
CA LEU A 71 -2.29 5.20 -7.49
C LEU A 71 -1.64 6.28 -6.64
N VAL A 72 -1.88 6.21 -5.33
CA VAL A 72 -1.13 7.03 -4.37
C VAL A 72 -0.04 6.17 -3.77
N ALA A 73 1.20 6.65 -3.84
CA ALA A 73 2.33 6.04 -3.15
C ALA A 73 2.73 6.96 -2.01
N ALA A 74 2.94 6.39 -0.84
CA ALA A 74 3.27 7.18 0.34
C ALA A 74 4.23 6.40 1.23
N VAL A 75 4.99 7.15 2.02
CA VAL A 75 5.78 6.57 3.10
C VAL A 75 5.26 7.21 4.38
N ILE A 76 4.81 6.39 5.30
CA ILE A 76 4.38 6.87 6.61
C ILE A 76 5.40 6.44 7.65
N GLU A 77 5.51 7.22 8.73
CA GLU A 77 6.45 6.92 9.79
C GLU A 77 5.84 7.15 11.17
N GLY A 78 6.29 6.35 12.11
CA GLY A 78 5.84 6.41 13.49
C GLY A 78 6.23 5.12 14.22
N PRO A 79 5.87 5.01 15.50
CA PRO A 79 6.17 3.78 16.26
C PRO A 79 5.48 2.57 15.65
N ASP A 80 6.24 1.50 15.40
CA ASP A 80 5.71 0.23 14.89
C ASP A 80 4.83 0.40 13.65
N ALA A 81 5.24 1.29 12.74
CA ALA A 81 4.41 1.68 11.61
C ALA A 81 4.00 0.48 10.74
N ILE A 82 4.89 -0.49 10.56
CA ILE A 82 4.58 -1.65 9.71
C ILE A 82 3.42 -2.44 10.30
N SER A 83 3.53 -2.86 11.55
CA SER A 83 2.48 -3.67 12.17
C SER A 83 1.20 -2.89 12.40
N GLN A 84 1.32 -1.62 12.82
CA GLN A 84 0.12 -0.81 13.06
C GLN A 84 -0.63 -0.53 11.77
N TRP A 85 0.08 -0.21 10.68
CA TRP A 85 -0.58 0.02 9.41
C TRP A 85 -1.28 -1.25 8.91
N ARG A 86 -0.63 -2.42 9.05
CA ARG A 86 -1.25 -3.68 8.66
C ARG A 86 -2.52 -3.96 9.47
N THR A 87 -2.51 -3.64 10.77
CA THR A 87 -3.72 -3.76 11.59
C THR A 87 -4.83 -2.82 11.08
N MET A 88 -4.47 -1.60 10.70
CA MET A 88 -5.44 -0.63 10.17
C MET A 88 -6.02 -1.07 8.84
N MET A 89 -5.19 -1.68 7.97
CA MET A 89 -5.69 -2.20 6.70
C MET A 89 -6.65 -3.36 6.86
N GLY A 90 -6.40 -4.23 7.82
CA GLY A 90 -7.13 -5.47 8.00
C GLY A 90 -6.57 -6.61 7.18
N ALA A 91 -7.19 -7.76 7.26
CA ALA A 91 -6.75 -8.96 6.55
C ALA A 91 -6.68 -8.72 5.04
N THR A 92 -5.69 -9.35 4.39
CA THR A 92 -5.51 -9.20 2.94
C THR A 92 -6.76 -9.59 2.16
N ASN A 93 -7.43 -10.66 2.59
CA ASN A 93 -8.73 -11.03 2.04
C ASN A 93 -9.82 -10.25 2.79
N PRO A 94 -10.55 -9.34 2.11
CA PRO A 94 -11.56 -8.52 2.77
C PRO A 94 -12.67 -9.31 3.47
N VAL A 95 -12.95 -10.53 3.01
CA VAL A 95 -13.96 -11.39 3.65
C VAL A 95 -13.58 -11.67 5.09
N ALA A 96 -12.28 -11.78 5.39
CA ALA A 96 -11.78 -12.03 6.73
C ALA A 96 -11.44 -10.77 7.50
N ALA A 97 -11.56 -9.59 6.86
CA ALA A 97 -11.20 -8.33 7.49
C ALA A 97 -12.30 -7.85 8.45
N THR A 98 -11.89 -7.45 9.63
CA THR A 98 -12.82 -7.00 10.66
C THR A 98 -13.39 -5.62 10.30
N PRO A 99 -14.70 -5.39 10.52
CA PRO A 99 -15.24 -4.03 10.40
C PRO A 99 -14.46 -3.05 11.27
N GLY A 100 -14.26 -1.84 10.77
CA GLY A 100 -13.40 -0.83 11.39
C GLY A 100 -12.03 -0.73 10.72
N THR A 101 -11.58 -1.82 10.09
CA THR A 101 -10.37 -1.78 9.27
C THR A 101 -10.71 -1.23 7.88
N ILE A 102 -9.70 -0.77 7.15
CA ILE A 102 -9.92 -0.20 5.82
C ILE A 102 -10.58 -1.24 4.90
N ARG A 103 -10.02 -2.44 4.86
CA ARG A 103 -10.57 -3.50 4.00
C ARG A 103 -11.92 -4.01 4.50
N GLY A 104 -12.08 -4.07 5.82
CA GLY A 104 -13.36 -4.48 6.40
C GLY A 104 -14.50 -3.53 6.08
N ASP A 105 -14.21 -2.24 6.03
CA ASP A 105 -15.21 -1.22 5.75
C ASP A 105 -15.42 -0.96 4.26
N LEU A 106 -14.36 -1.10 3.44
CA LEU A 106 -14.36 -0.52 2.09
C LEU A 106 -14.11 -1.53 0.97
N ALA A 107 -13.71 -2.75 1.27
CA ALA A 107 -13.38 -3.75 0.27
C ALA A 107 -14.25 -5.00 0.42
N VAL A 108 -14.52 -5.69 -0.69
CA VAL A 108 -15.32 -6.91 -0.67
C VAL A 108 -14.61 -8.10 -1.31
N GLU A 109 -13.56 -7.87 -2.10
CA GLU A 109 -12.85 -8.98 -2.77
C GLU A 109 -11.35 -8.78 -2.74
N MET A 110 -10.59 -9.87 -2.85
CA MET A 110 -9.15 -9.87 -2.61
C MET A 110 -8.37 -8.97 -3.55
N GLN A 111 -8.69 -8.96 -4.84
CA GLN A 111 -7.92 -8.18 -5.81
C GLN A 111 -8.14 -6.68 -5.63
N ASN A 112 -9.37 -6.28 -5.36
CA ASN A 112 -9.75 -4.88 -5.19
C ASN A 112 -9.80 -4.54 -3.71
N ASN A 113 -8.66 -4.71 -3.01
CA ASN A 113 -8.62 -4.52 -1.56
C ASN A 113 -8.04 -3.19 -1.11
N VAL A 114 -8.06 -2.20 -1.99
CA VAL A 114 -7.84 -0.77 -1.76
C VAL A 114 -6.40 -0.38 -1.46
N THR A 115 -5.73 -1.04 -0.51
CA THR A 115 -4.43 -0.57 0.00
C THR A 115 -3.39 -1.67 0.03
N HIS A 116 -2.13 -1.22 0.16
CA HIS A 116 -0.96 -2.08 0.36
C HIS A 116 -0.12 -1.51 1.49
N GLY A 117 0.55 -2.39 2.22
CA GLY A 117 1.57 -2.03 3.20
C GLY A 117 2.68 -3.06 3.18
N SER A 118 3.89 -2.63 3.53
CA SER A 118 5.03 -3.54 3.65
C SER A 118 4.77 -4.54 4.78
N ASP A 119 5.32 -5.76 4.65
CA ASP A 119 5.07 -6.82 5.62
C ASP A 119 6.21 -7.06 6.60
N SER A 120 7.35 -6.40 6.40
CA SER A 120 8.52 -6.54 7.27
C SER A 120 9.43 -5.33 7.10
N PRO A 121 10.39 -5.11 8.03
CA PRO A 121 11.37 -4.05 7.86
C PRO A 121 12.18 -4.19 6.57
N GLU A 122 12.53 -5.41 6.18
CA GLU A 122 13.28 -5.68 4.95
C GLU A 122 12.46 -5.32 3.72
N SER A 123 11.20 -5.73 3.69
CA SER A 123 10.28 -5.38 2.61
C SER A 123 10.06 -3.88 2.53
N ALA A 124 9.91 -3.23 3.68
CA ALA A 124 9.70 -1.78 3.72
C ALA A 124 10.89 -1.05 3.12
N ALA A 125 12.12 -1.41 3.52
CA ALA A 125 13.32 -0.77 2.99
C ALA A 125 13.42 -0.94 1.47
N ARG A 126 13.17 -2.14 0.97
CA ARG A 126 13.22 -2.44 -0.45
C ARG A 126 12.16 -1.67 -1.23
N GLU A 127 10.94 -1.68 -0.73
CA GLU A 127 9.81 -1.05 -1.41
C GLU A 127 9.93 0.47 -1.41
N ILE A 128 10.36 1.05 -0.29
CA ILE A 128 10.57 2.50 -0.21
C ILE A 128 11.66 2.94 -1.19
N ALA A 129 12.77 2.21 -1.23
CA ALA A 129 13.86 2.54 -2.16
C ALA A 129 13.41 2.44 -3.62
N LEU A 130 12.51 1.49 -3.92
CA LEU A 130 11.99 1.31 -5.28
C LEU A 130 11.07 2.45 -5.69
N PHE A 131 10.15 2.85 -4.82
CA PHE A 131 9.16 3.89 -5.14
C PHE A 131 9.68 5.30 -4.92
N PHE A 132 10.56 5.49 -3.95
CA PHE A 132 11.09 6.81 -3.57
C PHE A 132 12.61 6.75 -3.43
N PRO A 133 13.33 6.55 -4.54
CA PRO A 133 14.79 6.37 -4.46
C PRO A 133 15.54 7.61 -3.96
N ASN A 134 14.89 8.79 -4.01
CA ASN A 134 15.51 10.05 -3.59
C ASN A 134 15.11 10.46 -2.17
N LEU A 135 14.32 9.65 -1.48
CA LEU A 135 13.89 9.99 -0.12
C LEU A 135 15.04 9.77 0.86
N SER A 136 15.31 10.78 1.67
CA SER A 136 16.34 10.68 2.71
C SER A 136 15.98 9.65 3.77
N ALA A 137 17.01 8.96 4.24
CA ALA A 137 16.82 8.00 5.32
C ALA A 137 16.41 8.67 6.64
#